data_4949a5b49533f8a91dfa9e3d9ee7485d
#
_entry.id   4949a5b49533f8a91dfa9e3d9ee7485d
#
_cell.length_a   1.000
_cell.length_b   1.000
_cell.length_c   1.000
_cell.angle_alpha   90.00
_cell.angle_beta   90.00
_cell.angle_gamma   90.00
#
_symmetry.space_group_name_H-M   'P 1'
#
loop_
_entity.id
_entity.type
_entity.pdbx_description
1 polymer ?
#
loop_
_entity_poly.entity_id
_entity_poly.type
_entity_poly.pdbx_seq_one_letter_code
_entity_poly.pdbx_strand_id
1 'polypeptide(L)'
;MIEPQTSHLLTQSRQSTCSNVSVSGLKNQFSHLTAIERVHLSFPAQFLLSKNQLHGKILDFGCGLGNDVKLLKQKNFDITGYDPYHFPKYPNEKSDTIICFYVLNVLFPEDQANVLMEVSHLLKPGGKVYYAVRRDIKREGFREHYIHKKPTYQCIVKLPFQSIHLDDYCEIYEYISYNFQKHSSNHCIFCNPHKTLKLLTESATAYGILDGYPASKGHALIVPKRHIANYFELSFKEQSACWLMVNKVQEILRKEFNPDGFNVGMNINRAAGQTQMHTSIHIIPRYQDDAVRSKGGIRNVIPKKTGSMK
;
A
#
# COMPACT_ATOMS: atom_id res chain seq x y z
N MET A 1 -14.16 23.32 -50.90
CA MET A 1 -12.82 23.08 -50.30
C MET A 1 -12.88 23.61 -48.88
N ILE A 2 -13.05 22.72 -47.93
CA ILE A 2 -13.08 23.04 -46.48
C ILE A 2 -12.02 22.12 -45.88
N GLU A 3 -10.95 22.74 -45.37
CA GLU A 3 -9.87 22.06 -44.69
C GLU A 3 -10.34 21.56 -43.29
N PRO A 4 -9.90 20.38 -42.81
CA PRO A 4 -10.17 19.95 -41.46
C PRO A 4 -9.11 20.51 -40.50
N GLN A 5 -9.57 21.22 -39.50
CA GLN A 5 -8.76 21.65 -38.37
C GLN A 5 -8.34 20.42 -37.53
N THR A 6 -7.04 20.19 -37.43
CA THR A 6 -6.42 19.24 -36.53
C THR A 6 -6.48 19.75 -35.08
N SER A 7 -7.32 19.11 -34.26
CA SER A 7 -7.34 19.34 -32.83
C SER A 7 -6.14 18.63 -32.16
N HIS A 8 -5.18 19.39 -31.67
CA HIS A 8 -4.17 18.90 -30.75
C HIS A 8 -4.82 18.53 -29.40
N LEU A 9 -5.05 17.24 -29.19
CA LEU A 9 -5.34 16.68 -27.87
C LEU A 9 -4.06 16.69 -27.03
N LEU A 10 -3.97 17.68 -26.16
CA LEU A 10 -2.99 17.73 -25.07
C LEU A 10 -3.26 16.55 -24.13
N THR A 11 -2.39 15.57 -24.16
CA THR A 11 -2.29 14.53 -23.14
C THR A 11 -1.85 15.15 -21.83
N GLN A 12 -2.81 15.62 -21.03
CA GLN A 12 -2.56 15.91 -19.64
C GLN A 12 -2.32 14.59 -18.91
N SER A 13 -1.06 14.33 -18.57
CA SER A 13 -0.69 13.31 -17.59
C SER A 13 -1.44 13.63 -16.29
N ARG A 14 -2.44 12.83 -15.96
CA ARG A 14 -3.07 12.88 -14.64
C ARG A 14 -2.00 12.49 -13.61
N GLN A 15 -1.39 13.50 -13.01
CA GLN A 15 -0.71 13.34 -11.72
C GLN A 15 -1.77 12.79 -10.76
N SER A 16 -1.48 11.65 -10.16
CA SER A 16 -2.22 11.07 -9.05
C SER A 16 -2.13 12.08 -7.91
N THR A 17 -3.09 13.00 -7.85
CA THR A 17 -3.29 13.82 -6.66
C THR A 17 -3.86 12.89 -5.60
N CYS A 18 -3.01 12.42 -4.70
CA CYS A 18 -3.40 11.81 -3.46
C CYS A 18 -4.34 12.80 -2.76
N SER A 19 -5.65 12.54 -2.81
CA SER A 19 -6.63 13.43 -2.20
C SER A 19 -6.52 13.29 -0.68
N ASN A 20 -5.94 14.29 -0.02
CA ASN A 20 -5.77 14.40 1.44
C ASN A 20 -7.11 14.63 2.16
N VAL A 21 -8.16 13.86 1.82
CA VAL A 21 -9.46 13.97 2.48
C VAL A 21 -9.71 12.71 3.31
N SER A 22 -9.79 12.88 4.62
CA SER A 22 -10.24 11.81 5.53
C SER A 22 -11.76 11.60 5.43
N VAL A 23 -12.25 10.47 5.93
CA VAL A 23 -13.68 10.16 6.07
C VAL A 23 -14.43 11.22 6.89
N SER A 24 -13.73 11.99 7.73
CA SER A 24 -14.27 13.10 8.53
C SER A 24 -14.37 14.44 7.76
N GLY A 25 -13.96 14.48 6.49
CA GLY A 25 -13.94 15.73 5.70
C GLY A 25 -12.81 16.71 6.06
N LEU A 26 -12.01 16.42 7.07
CA LEU A 26 -10.83 17.22 7.44
C LEU A 26 -9.69 16.98 6.43
N LYS A 27 -9.01 18.05 6.05
CA LYS A 27 -7.87 17.99 5.12
C LYS A 27 -6.55 18.15 5.86
N ASN A 28 -5.60 17.24 5.62
CA ASN A 28 -4.24 17.34 6.14
C ASN A 28 -3.31 18.03 5.11
N GLN A 29 -3.57 19.30 4.86
CA GLN A 29 -2.92 20.05 3.78
C GLN A 29 -1.46 20.45 4.08
N PHE A 30 -1.06 20.46 5.34
CA PHE A 30 0.19 21.05 5.80
C PHE A 30 1.18 20.03 6.39
N SER A 31 0.99 18.73 6.12
CA SER A 31 1.91 17.68 6.59
C SER A 31 3.36 17.89 6.13
N HIS A 32 3.55 18.42 4.91
CA HIS A 32 4.88 18.73 4.33
C HIS A 32 5.67 19.77 5.14
N LEU A 33 5.00 20.66 5.90
CA LEU A 33 5.65 21.65 6.74
C LEU A 33 6.36 21.06 7.97
N THR A 34 6.14 19.77 8.25
CA THR A 34 6.84 19.05 9.33
C THR A 34 8.25 18.59 8.93
N ALA A 35 8.63 18.71 7.65
CA ALA A 35 9.98 18.43 7.19
C ALA A 35 10.97 19.45 7.77
N ILE A 36 12.06 18.95 8.38
CA ILE A 36 13.06 19.76 9.08
C ILE A 36 14.38 19.71 8.31
N GLU A 37 15.00 20.86 8.08
CA GLU A 37 16.36 20.92 7.54
C GLU A 37 17.38 20.46 8.59
N ARG A 38 18.31 19.61 8.17
CA ARG A 38 19.35 19.04 9.03
C ARG A 38 20.69 19.01 8.32
N VAL A 39 21.74 19.25 9.08
CA VAL A 39 23.13 19.12 8.63
C VAL A 39 23.74 17.76 8.95
N HIS A 40 23.05 16.96 9.75
CA HIS A 40 23.43 15.60 10.13
C HIS A 40 22.33 14.60 9.73
N LEU A 41 22.72 13.33 9.58
CA LEU A 41 21.77 12.25 9.38
C LEU A 41 20.72 12.24 10.51
N SER A 42 19.49 11.84 10.18
CA SER A 42 18.49 11.57 11.20
C SER A 42 18.95 10.45 12.13
N PHE A 43 18.43 10.42 13.35
CA PHE A 43 18.74 9.36 14.29
C PHE A 43 18.49 7.94 13.71
N PRO A 44 17.34 7.66 13.06
CA PRO A 44 17.12 6.35 12.45
C PRO A 44 18.16 6.01 11.36
N ALA A 45 18.54 6.98 10.52
CA ALA A 45 19.56 6.76 9.51
C ALA A 45 20.92 6.44 10.11
N GLN A 46 21.32 7.16 11.19
CA GLN A 46 22.56 6.89 11.94
C GLN A 46 22.53 5.49 12.58
N PHE A 47 21.40 5.13 13.20
CA PHE A 47 21.21 3.82 13.82
C PHE A 47 21.35 2.70 12.79
N LEU A 48 20.66 2.78 11.65
CA LEU A 48 20.74 1.75 10.62
C LEU A 48 22.14 1.67 9.99
N LEU A 49 22.81 2.80 9.82
CA LEU A 49 24.17 2.86 9.32
C LEU A 49 25.15 2.17 10.32
N SER A 50 25.04 2.46 11.63
CA SER A 50 25.86 1.84 12.66
C SER A 50 25.65 0.33 12.79
N LYS A 51 24.46 -0.16 12.43
CA LYS A 51 24.11 -1.59 12.44
C LYS A 51 24.34 -2.28 11.11
N ASN A 52 24.91 -1.57 10.11
CA ASN A 52 25.14 -2.07 8.75
C ASN A 52 23.87 -2.67 8.13
N GLN A 53 22.74 -1.93 8.24
CA GLN A 53 21.43 -2.38 7.75
C GLN A 53 21.05 -1.78 6.39
N LEU A 54 21.81 -0.82 5.88
CA LEU A 54 21.54 -0.16 4.60
C LEU A 54 22.31 -0.87 3.47
N HIS A 55 21.59 -1.53 2.55
CA HIS A 55 22.16 -2.35 1.50
C HIS A 55 21.50 -2.12 0.15
N GLY A 56 22.28 -2.32 -0.93
CA GLY A 56 21.80 -2.29 -2.31
C GLY A 56 21.23 -0.94 -2.71
N LYS A 57 20.23 -0.95 -3.57
CA LYS A 57 19.50 0.25 -3.99
C LYS A 57 18.54 0.68 -2.88
N ILE A 58 18.72 1.89 -2.36
CA ILE A 58 17.96 2.43 -1.23
C ILE A 58 16.95 3.47 -1.75
N LEU A 59 15.73 3.43 -1.22
CA LEU A 59 14.73 4.46 -1.39
C LEU A 59 14.40 5.10 -0.03
N ASP A 60 14.48 6.42 0.06
CA ASP A 60 13.94 7.19 1.16
C ASP A 60 12.53 7.66 0.78
N PHE A 61 11.51 6.98 1.32
CA PHE A 61 10.10 7.24 1.02
C PHE A 61 9.51 8.23 2.03
N GLY A 62 9.15 9.41 1.57
CA GLY A 62 8.80 10.56 2.40
C GLY A 62 10.05 11.29 2.88
N CYS A 63 11.02 11.49 2.00
CA CYS A 63 12.33 12.05 2.32
C CYS A 63 12.31 13.54 2.75
N GLY A 64 11.14 14.20 2.70
CA GLY A 64 11.01 15.62 3.00
C GLY A 64 12.00 16.46 2.19
N LEU A 65 12.83 17.23 2.85
CA LEU A 65 13.87 18.08 2.22
C LEU A 65 15.08 17.29 1.67
N GLY A 66 15.11 15.97 1.77
CA GLY A 66 16.13 15.10 1.20
C GLY A 66 17.48 15.11 1.93
N ASN A 67 17.52 15.52 3.21
CA ASN A 67 18.78 15.60 3.96
C ASN A 67 19.48 14.26 4.12
N ASP A 68 18.76 13.20 4.51
CA ASP A 68 19.33 11.86 4.63
C ASP A 68 19.79 11.32 3.27
N VAL A 69 19.04 11.57 2.20
CA VAL A 69 19.43 11.22 0.83
C VAL A 69 20.76 11.88 0.44
N LYS A 70 20.90 13.19 0.67
CA LYS A 70 22.12 13.93 0.35
C LYS A 70 23.33 13.38 1.14
N LEU A 71 23.16 13.21 2.45
CA LEU A 71 24.24 12.78 3.34
C LEU A 71 24.67 11.32 3.13
N LEU A 72 23.71 10.43 2.81
CA LEU A 72 24.03 9.03 2.49
C LEU A 72 24.69 8.92 1.10
N LYS A 73 24.29 9.74 0.11
CA LYS A 73 25.01 9.81 -1.17
C LYS A 73 26.47 10.23 -1.01
N GLN A 74 26.76 11.19 -0.11
CA GLN A 74 28.15 11.60 0.20
C GLN A 74 28.97 10.45 0.84
N LYS A 75 28.30 9.45 1.40
CA LYS A 75 28.91 8.21 1.94
C LYS A 75 28.90 7.05 0.94
N ASN A 76 28.68 7.34 -0.36
CA ASN A 76 28.68 6.40 -1.48
C ASN A 76 27.55 5.34 -1.44
N PHE A 77 26.42 5.63 -0.78
CA PHE A 77 25.22 4.78 -0.90
C PHE A 77 24.44 5.10 -2.19
N ASP A 78 23.95 4.05 -2.85
CA ASP A 78 23.01 4.16 -3.96
C ASP A 78 21.61 4.43 -3.40
N ILE A 79 21.28 5.69 -3.19
CA ILE A 79 20.02 6.13 -2.58
C ILE A 79 19.30 7.17 -3.43
N THR A 80 17.99 7.01 -3.54
CA THR A 80 17.07 7.97 -4.14
C THR A 80 16.02 8.40 -3.12
N GLY A 81 15.45 9.59 -3.28
CA GLY A 81 14.39 10.11 -2.43
C GLY A 81 13.09 10.27 -3.20
N TYR A 82 11.98 10.02 -2.53
CA TYR A 82 10.63 10.36 -2.98
C TYR A 82 9.90 11.09 -1.87
N ASP A 83 9.27 12.21 -2.20
CA ASP A 83 8.35 12.95 -1.35
C ASP A 83 7.31 13.61 -2.25
N PRO A 84 6.00 13.45 -2.00
CA PRO A 84 4.97 13.98 -2.90
C PRO A 84 5.03 15.49 -3.09
N TYR A 85 5.64 16.22 -2.15
CA TYR A 85 5.71 17.66 -2.15
C TYR A 85 7.06 18.21 -2.63
N HIS A 86 8.17 17.68 -2.10
CA HIS A 86 9.52 18.18 -2.35
C HIS A 86 10.26 17.45 -3.48
N PHE A 87 9.98 16.13 -3.65
CA PHE A 87 10.59 15.27 -4.67
C PHE A 87 9.52 14.42 -5.35
N PRO A 88 8.60 15.01 -6.15
CA PRO A 88 7.35 14.39 -6.61
C PRO A 88 7.53 13.32 -7.68
N LYS A 89 8.75 13.08 -8.16
CA LYS A 89 9.00 12.03 -9.15
C LYS A 89 8.84 10.65 -8.50
N TYR A 90 7.73 9.97 -8.81
CA TYR A 90 7.46 8.65 -8.28
C TYR A 90 8.52 7.62 -8.72
N PRO A 91 9.00 6.75 -7.84
CA PRO A 91 10.01 5.73 -8.18
C PRO A 91 9.47 4.74 -9.22
N ASN A 92 10.26 4.47 -10.25
CA ASN A 92 9.92 3.53 -11.31
C ASN A 92 10.49 2.13 -11.08
N GLU A 93 11.44 2.00 -10.15
CA GLU A 93 12.14 0.75 -9.89
C GLU A 93 11.99 0.34 -8.43
N LYS A 94 12.05 -0.98 -8.21
CA LYS A 94 12.03 -1.55 -6.88
C LYS A 94 13.40 -1.43 -6.21
N SER A 95 13.38 -1.25 -4.88
CA SER A 95 14.57 -1.08 -4.05
C SER A 95 14.86 -2.30 -3.19
N ASP A 96 16.13 -2.50 -2.84
CA ASP A 96 16.57 -3.55 -1.91
C ASP A 96 16.28 -3.15 -0.46
N THR A 97 16.47 -1.86 -0.15
CA THR A 97 16.15 -1.28 1.15
C THR A 97 15.24 -0.06 0.96
N ILE A 98 14.20 0.06 1.77
CA ILE A 98 13.39 1.28 1.84
C ILE A 98 13.44 1.80 3.26
N ILE A 99 13.65 3.09 3.41
CA ILE A 99 13.53 3.81 4.68
C ILE A 99 12.33 4.75 4.60
N CYS A 100 11.53 4.81 5.68
CA CYS A 100 10.34 5.65 5.77
C CYS A 100 10.27 6.24 7.19
N PHE A 101 10.87 7.41 7.39
CA PHE A 101 11.12 7.95 8.72
C PHE A 101 10.18 9.10 9.04
N TYR A 102 9.41 8.93 10.13
CA TYR A 102 8.51 9.94 10.70
C TYR A 102 7.36 10.39 9.78
N VAL A 103 7.15 9.69 8.67
CA VAL A 103 6.08 9.95 7.70
C VAL A 103 4.72 9.60 8.28
N LEU A 104 4.61 8.42 8.87
CA LEU A 104 3.32 7.88 9.34
C LEU A 104 2.72 8.72 10.49
N ASN A 105 3.55 9.36 11.31
CA ASN A 105 3.08 10.16 12.44
C ASN A 105 2.31 11.45 12.05
N VAL A 106 2.43 11.86 10.80
CA VAL A 106 1.80 13.10 10.29
C VAL A 106 0.70 12.81 9.27
N LEU A 107 0.25 11.55 9.16
CA LEU A 107 -0.76 11.09 8.21
C LEU A 107 -1.99 10.54 8.93
N PHE A 108 -3.15 10.67 8.31
CA PHE A 108 -4.36 9.97 8.74
C PHE A 108 -4.23 8.45 8.56
N PRO A 109 -5.01 7.63 9.28
CA PRO A 109 -4.92 6.16 9.20
C PRO A 109 -5.05 5.60 7.78
N GLU A 110 -5.91 6.18 6.96
CA GLU A 110 -6.11 5.79 5.57
C GLU A 110 -4.86 6.07 4.72
N ASP A 111 -4.26 7.24 4.90
CA ASP A 111 -3.02 7.62 4.21
C ASP A 111 -1.84 6.78 4.69
N GLN A 112 -1.78 6.42 5.98
CA GLN A 112 -0.78 5.47 6.50
C GLN A 112 -0.89 4.10 5.80
N ALA A 113 -2.13 3.59 5.62
CA ALA A 113 -2.34 2.33 4.91
C ALA A 113 -1.87 2.43 3.44
N ASN A 114 -2.15 3.55 2.77
CA ASN A 114 -1.67 3.80 1.41
C ASN A 114 -0.14 3.83 1.35
N VAL A 115 0.54 4.52 2.27
CA VAL A 115 2.01 4.54 2.35
C VAL A 115 2.57 3.13 2.54
N LEU A 116 2.01 2.33 3.44
CA LEU A 116 2.46 0.95 3.65
C LEU A 116 2.31 0.10 2.39
N MET A 117 1.21 0.24 1.65
CA MET A 117 0.98 -0.46 0.38
C MET A 117 1.96 0.00 -0.71
N GLU A 118 2.18 1.31 -0.86
CA GLU A 118 3.13 1.86 -1.83
C GLU A 118 4.54 1.38 -1.56
N VAL A 119 4.99 1.46 -0.31
CA VAL A 119 6.32 1.02 0.12
C VAL A 119 6.50 -0.49 -0.14
N SER A 120 5.52 -1.32 0.20
CA SER A 120 5.60 -2.77 -0.05
C SER A 120 5.65 -3.10 -1.54
N HIS A 121 4.93 -2.32 -2.38
CA HIS A 121 4.95 -2.49 -3.83
C HIS A 121 6.31 -2.13 -4.45
N LEU A 122 6.98 -1.12 -3.90
CA LEU A 122 8.31 -0.66 -4.34
C LEU A 122 9.47 -1.52 -3.80
N LEU A 123 9.19 -2.48 -2.92
CA LEU A 123 10.20 -3.35 -2.35
C LEU A 123 10.50 -4.54 -3.28
N LYS A 124 11.77 -4.87 -3.46
CA LYS A 124 12.19 -6.10 -4.13
C LYS A 124 11.85 -7.34 -3.28
N PRO A 125 11.65 -8.51 -3.88
CA PRO A 125 11.59 -9.76 -3.13
C PRO A 125 12.84 -9.94 -2.26
N GLY A 126 12.63 -10.20 -0.96
CA GLY A 126 13.73 -10.33 0.02
C GLY A 126 14.32 -9.01 0.51
N GLY A 127 13.85 -7.88 0.00
CA GLY A 127 14.23 -6.56 0.49
C GLY A 127 13.64 -6.27 1.88
N LYS A 128 14.13 -5.21 2.51
CA LYS A 128 13.72 -4.77 3.85
C LYS A 128 13.22 -3.33 3.85
N VAL A 129 12.26 -3.06 4.71
CA VAL A 129 11.80 -1.70 5.00
C VAL A 129 12.07 -1.38 6.45
N TYR A 130 12.54 -0.17 6.71
CA TYR A 130 12.69 0.37 8.06
C TYR A 130 11.76 1.57 8.22
N TYR A 131 10.77 1.42 9.10
CA TYR A 131 9.86 2.50 9.49
C TYR A 131 10.33 3.08 10.81
N ALA A 132 10.56 4.38 10.86
CA ALA A 132 10.77 5.08 12.13
C ALA A 132 9.54 5.92 12.48
N VAL A 133 9.10 5.82 13.73
CA VAL A 133 7.97 6.58 14.25
C VAL A 133 8.34 7.31 15.54
N ARG A 134 7.70 8.46 15.77
CA ARG A 134 7.88 9.26 16.98
C ARG A 134 7.18 8.61 18.17
N ARG A 135 7.81 8.65 19.34
CA ARG A 135 7.28 8.20 20.63
C ARG A 135 6.96 9.34 21.60
N ASP A 136 7.53 10.53 21.37
CA ASP A 136 7.34 11.72 22.19
C ASP A 136 5.99 12.44 21.95
N ILE A 137 5.09 11.90 21.14
CA ILE A 137 3.77 12.46 20.88
C ILE A 137 2.86 12.17 22.09
N LYS A 138 2.56 13.22 22.86
CA LYS A 138 1.71 13.10 24.07
C LYS A 138 0.21 13.14 23.77
N ARG A 139 -0.20 13.73 22.63
CA ARG A 139 -1.62 13.91 22.27
C ARG A 139 -1.76 13.86 20.76
N GLU A 140 -2.74 13.12 20.27
CA GLU A 140 -3.08 13.03 18.85
C GLU A 140 -3.95 14.21 18.41
N GLY A 141 -3.91 14.52 17.10
CA GLY A 141 -4.72 15.53 16.48
C GLY A 141 -3.94 16.66 15.83
N PHE A 142 -4.66 17.70 15.43
CA PHE A 142 -4.08 18.90 14.85
C PHE A 142 -3.41 19.76 15.91
N ARG A 143 -2.22 20.29 15.53
CA ARG A 143 -1.45 21.23 16.33
C ARG A 143 -0.96 22.37 15.44
N GLU A 144 -0.90 23.56 15.98
CA GLU A 144 -0.26 24.67 15.28
C GLU A 144 1.24 24.41 15.15
N HIS A 145 1.75 24.45 13.93
CA HIS A 145 3.17 24.30 13.67
C HIS A 145 3.92 25.54 14.19
N TYR A 146 4.96 25.32 15.00
CA TYR A 146 5.66 26.38 15.71
C TYR A 146 6.17 27.52 14.80
N ILE A 147 6.77 27.17 13.66
CA ILE A 147 7.34 28.14 12.71
C ILE A 147 6.27 28.69 11.77
N HIS A 148 5.51 27.79 11.11
CA HIS A 148 4.65 28.16 10.00
C HIS A 148 3.26 28.63 10.42
N LYS A 149 2.91 28.49 11.72
CA LYS A 149 1.58 28.85 12.26
C LYS A 149 0.41 28.24 11.48
N LYS A 150 0.60 27.02 11.00
CA LYS A 150 -0.40 26.23 10.26
C LYS A 150 -0.75 24.94 11.03
N PRO A 151 -2.00 24.46 10.91
CA PRO A 151 -2.39 23.24 11.56
C PRO A 151 -1.72 22.02 10.90
N THR A 152 -0.93 21.28 11.67
CA THR A 152 -0.32 20.01 11.26
C THR A 152 -0.88 18.87 12.11
N TYR A 153 -1.24 17.77 11.46
CA TYR A 153 -1.73 16.58 12.16
C TYR A 153 -0.57 15.76 12.72
N GLN A 154 -0.76 15.20 13.92
CA GLN A 154 0.17 14.26 14.52
C GLN A 154 -0.58 13.15 15.25
N CYS A 155 -0.09 11.92 15.14
CA CYS A 155 -0.67 10.75 15.78
C CYS A 155 0.39 9.76 16.27
N ILE A 156 -0.02 8.94 17.24
CA ILE A 156 0.77 7.82 17.76
C ILE A 156 0.61 6.64 16.79
N VAL A 157 1.73 6.09 16.33
CA VAL A 157 1.73 4.97 15.37
C VAL A 157 2.33 3.74 16.02
N LYS A 158 1.60 2.61 15.96
CA LYS A 158 2.10 1.28 16.32
C LYS A 158 1.96 0.37 15.11
N LEU A 159 3.06 -0.26 14.69
CA LEU A 159 3.08 -1.18 13.56
C LEU A 159 3.19 -2.62 14.06
N PRO A 160 2.58 -3.60 13.36
CA PRO A 160 2.65 -5.02 13.71
C PRO A 160 3.94 -5.67 13.17
N PHE A 161 5.04 -4.91 13.15
CA PHE A 161 6.34 -5.34 12.65
C PHE A 161 7.33 -5.50 13.80
N GLN A 162 8.46 -6.14 13.54
CA GLN A 162 9.49 -6.33 14.53
C GLN A 162 10.11 -4.98 14.93
N SER A 163 10.01 -4.61 16.20
CA SER A 163 10.73 -3.45 16.76
C SER A 163 12.20 -3.82 16.94
N ILE A 164 13.09 -3.04 16.32
CA ILE A 164 14.54 -3.22 16.39
C ILE A 164 15.24 -2.13 17.22
N HIS A 165 14.51 -1.07 17.53
CA HIS A 165 14.91 -0.01 18.45
C HIS A 165 13.67 0.64 19.05
N LEU A 166 13.73 0.95 20.35
CA LEU A 166 12.69 1.67 21.08
C LEU A 166 13.33 2.50 22.18
N ASP A 167 13.05 3.82 22.17
CA ASP A 167 13.32 4.75 23.25
C ASP A 167 12.15 5.74 23.44
N ASP A 168 12.32 6.74 24.29
CA ASP A 168 11.27 7.74 24.59
C ASP A 168 10.92 8.65 23.41
N TYR A 169 11.75 8.71 22.37
CA TYR A 169 11.59 9.61 21.23
C TYR A 169 11.29 8.91 19.94
N CYS A 170 11.81 7.67 19.75
CA CYS A 170 11.78 6.97 18.49
C CYS A 170 11.58 5.47 18.67
N GLU A 171 10.79 4.87 17.78
CA GLU A 171 10.79 3.43 17.58
C GLU A 171 11.05 3.13 16.10
N ILE A 172 11.93 2.15 15.85
CA ILE A 172 12.27 1.70 14.51
C ILE A 172 11.78 0.27 14.35
N TYR A 173 10.96 0.06 13.32
CA TYR A 173 10.45 -1.24 12.93
C TYR A 173 11.18 -1.76 11.69
N GLU A 174 11.55 -3.04 11.71
CA GLU A 174 11.96 -3.79 10.53
C GLU A 174 10.75 -4.51 9.95
N TYR A 175 10.55 -4.37 8.64
CA TYR A 175 9.57 -5.08 7.87
C TYR A 175 10.24 -5.93 6.79
N ILE A 176 9.83 -7.19 6.71
CA ILE A 176 10.23 -8.14 5.68
C ILE A 176 8.94 -8.56 4.96
N SER A 177 8.98 -8.65 3.62
CA SER A 177 7.81 -9.04 2.82
C SER A 177 7.12 -10.28 3.40
N TYR A 178 5.78 -10.27 3.42
CA TYR A 178 4.95 -11.34 3.98
C TYR A 178 5.32 -12.73 3.42
N ASN A 179 5.65 -12.81 2.13
CA ASN A 179 6.06 -14.06 1.49
C ASN A 179 7.38 -14.65 2.03
N PHE A 180 8.18 -13.87 2.76
CA PHE A 180 9.45 -14.28 3.34
C PHE A 180 9.37 -14.50 4.86
N GLN A 181 8.25 -14.14 5.49
CA GLN A 181 8.04 -14.39 6.91
C GLN A 181 7.71 -15.87 7.13
N LYS A 182 8.34 -16.48 8.13
CA LYS A 182 7.97 -17.82 8.60
C LYS A 182 6.72 -17.69 9.45
N HIS A 183 5.57 -18.11 8.93
CA HIS A 183 4.33 -18.20 9.70
C HIS A 183 4.23 -19.58 10.37
N SER A 184 3.73 -19.61 11.61
CA SER A 184 3.53 -20.84 12.35
C SER A 184 2.47 -21.75 11.68
N SER A 185 2.65 -23.00 11.81
CA SER A 185 1.98 -24.26 11.46
C SER A 185 0.48 -24.31 11.14
N ASN A 186 -0.13 -23.32 10.50
CA ASN A 186 -1.50 -23.44 10.00
C ASN A 186 -1.51 -23.99 8.57
N HIS A 187 -2.32 -25.03 8.30
CA HIS A 187 -2.50 -25.61 6.97
C HIS A 187 -3.22 -24.65 5.98
N CYS A 188 -3.55 -23.44 6.39
CA CYS A 188 -4.19 -22.45 5.56
C CYS A 188 -3.20 -21.85 4.56
N ILE A 189 -3.49 -21.96 3.26
CA ILE A 189 -2.66 -21.42 2.17
C ILE A 189 -2.52 -19.90 2.21
N PHE A 190 -3.47 -19.19 2.83
CA PHE A 190 -3.44 -17.75 2.99
C PHE A 190 -2.68 -17.31 4.24
N CYS A 191 -2.62 -18.12 5.30
CA CYS A 191 -1.74 -17.86 6.44
C CYS A 191 -0.27 -18.14 6.10
N ASN A 192 -0.02 -19.10 5.22
CA ASN A 192 1.31 -19.51 4.77
C ASN A 192 1.35 -19.52 3.23
N PRO A 193 1.34 -18.34 2.59
CA PRO A 193 1.34 -18.27 1.13
C PRO A 193 2.60 -18.93 0.59
N HIS A 194 2.43 -19.78 -0.43
CA HIS A 194 3.56 -20.43 -1.09
C HIS A 194 4.46 -19.39 -1.76
N LYS A 195 5.78 -19.62 -1.72
CA LYS A 195 6.78 -18.69 -2.27
C LYS A 195 6.61 -18.34 -3.76
N THR A 196 5.88 -19.19 -4.50
CA THR A 196 5.57 -18.96 -5.92
C THR A 196 4.41 -18.00 -6.14
N LEU A 197 3.60 -17.69 -5.10
CA LEU A 197 2.54 -16.71 -5.23
C LEU A 197 3.12 -15.30 -5.37
N LYS A 198 2.73 -14.61 -6.44
CA LYS A 198 3.21 -13.24 -6.69
C LYS A 198 2.49 -12.28 -5.77
N LEU A 199 3.20 -11.79 -4.75
CA LEU A 199 2.76 -10.66 -3.93
C LEU A 199 2.71 -9.41 -4.79
N LEU A 200 1.58 -8.73 -4.82
CA LEU A 200 1.38 -7.46 -5.53
C LEU A 200 1.67 -6.28 -4.60
N THR A 201 1.09 -6.31 -3.42
CA THR A 201 1.21 -5.26 -2.40
C THR A 201 0.74 -5.76 -1.05
N GLU A 202 1.13 -5.13 0.05
CA GLU A 202 0.57 -5.42 1.36
C GLU A 202 0.49 -4.18 2.27
N SER A 203 -0.40 -4.25 3.24
CA SER A 203 -0.56 -3.27 4.31
C SER A 203 -0.22 -3.90 5.66
N ALA A 204 -0.46 -3.16 6.75
CA ALA A 204 -0.29 -3.71 8.10
C ALA A 204 -1.18 -4.95 8.36
N THR A 205 -2.40 -4.98 7.79
CA THR A 205 -3.45 -5.95 8.13
C THR A 205 -3.93 -6.81 6.98
N ALA A 206 -3.54 -6.52 5.73
CA ALA A 206 -3.95 -7.26 4.55
C ALA A 206 -2.84 -7.31 3.51
N TYR A 207 -2.94 -8.24 2.56
CA TYR A 207 -2.05 -8.34 1.41
C TYR A 207 -2.82 -8.70 0.13
N GLY A 208 -2.28 -8.30 -1.03
CA GLY A 208 -2.80 -8.61 -2.35
C GLY A 208 -1.86 -9.53 -3.11
N ILE A 209 -2.39 -10.62 -3.68
CA ILE A 209 -1.63 -11.62 -4.46
C ILE A 209 -2.33 -11.91 -5.77
N LEU A 210 -1.59 -12.41 -6.75
CA LEU A 210 -2.21 -13.08 -7.89
C LEU A 210 -2.78 -14.42 -7.45
N ASP A 211 -3.98 -14.76 -7.94
CA ASP A 211 -4.62 -16.06 -7.66
C ASP A 211 -3.82 -17.18 -8.32
N GLY A 212 -3.60 -18.28 -7.58
CA GLY A 212 -2.96 -19.49 -8.09
C GLY A 212 -3.83 -20.28 -9.07
N TYR A 213 -5.16 -20.05 -9.05
CA TYR A 213 -6.15 -20.66 -9.95
C TYR A 213 -7.00 -19.57 -10.62
N PRO A 214 -6.41 -18.78 -11.51
CA PRO A 214 -7.04 -17.58 -12.01
C PRO A 214 -8.24 -17.88 -12.91
N ALA A 215 -9.37 -17.18 -12.68
CA ALA A 215 -10.54 -17.21 -13.56
C ALA A 215 -10.29 -16.44 -14.88
N SER A 216 -9.39 -15.44 -14.84
CA SER A 216 -8.93 -14.67 -15.98
C SER A 216 -7.49 -14.22 -15.77
N LYS A 217 -6.84 -13.75 -16.84
CA LYS A 217 -5.46 -13.23 -16.74
C LYS A 217 -5.41 -12.05 -15.77
N GLY A 218 -4.56 -12.14 -14.75
CA GLY A 218 -4.42 -11.11 -13.73
C GLY A 218 -5.43 -11.19 -12.58
N HIS A 219 -6.21 -12.29 -12.46
CA HIS A 219 -7.07 -12.50 -11.30
C HIS A 219 -6.27 -12.39 -10.00
N ALA A 220 -6.70 -11.53 -9.09
CA ALA A 220 -6.02 -11.26 -7.84
C ALA A 220 -6.96 -11.43 -6.64
N LEU A 221 -6.35 -11.67 -5.50
CA LEU A 221 -7.02 -11.81 -4.20
C LEU A 221 -6.49 -10.77 -3.22
N ILE A 222 -7.39 -10.15 -2.47
CA ILE A 222 -7.06 -9.39 -1.27
C ILE A 222 -7.40 -10.24 -0.07
N VAL A 223 -6.41 -10.46 0.79
CA VAL A 223 -6.51 -11.37 1.93
C VAL A 223 -6.11 -10.64 3.21
N PRO A 224 -6.94 -10.60 4.26
CA PRO A 224 -6.52 -10.11 5.56
C PRO A 224 -5.46 -11.04 6.16
N LYS A 225 -4.49 -10.47 6.90
CA LYS A 225 -3.42 -11.26 7.53
C LYS A 225 -3.94 -12.13 8.69
N ARG A 226 -4.97 -11.66 9.40
CA ARG A 226 -5.63 -12.42 10.46
C ARG A 226 -6.47 -13.54 9.85
N HIS A 227 -6.26 -14.78 10.33
CA HIS A 227 -7.07 -15.92 9.92
C HIS A 227 -8.52 -15.78 10.38
N ILE A 228 -9.42 -15.55 9.44
CA ILE A 228 -10.85 -15.41 9.69
C ILE A 228 -11.63 -15.87 8.46
N ALA A 229 -12.68 -16.64 8.67
CA ALA A 229 -13.47 -17.21 7.58
C ALA A 229 -14.49 -16.20 7.03
N ASN A 230 -15.13 -15.45 7.90
CA ASN A 230 -16.22 -14.55 7.54
C ASN A 230 -15.76 -13.09 7.49
N TYR A 231 -15.94 -12.45 6.35
CA TYR A 231 -15.61 -11.04 6.16
C TYR A 231 -16.28 -10.10 7.17
N PHE A 232 -17.51 -10.38 7.56
CA PHE A 232 -18.27 -9.53 8.49
C PHE A 232 -17.77 -9.58 9.94
N GLU A 233 -16.88 -10.53 10.26
CA GLU A 233 -16.21 -10.62 11.56
C GLU A 233 -14.87 -9.86 11.60
N LEU A 234 -14.43 -9.27 10.48
CA LEU A 234 -13.31 -8.35 10.44
C LEU A 234 -13.67 -7.06 11.17
N SER A 235 -12.69 -6.48 11.87
CA SER A 235 -12.84 -5.12 12.42
C SER A 235 -12.99 -4.11 11.30
N PHE A 236 -13.61 -2.97 11.59
CA PHE A 236 -13.76 -1.86 10.62
C PHE A 236 -12.40 -1.45 10.00
N LYS A 237 -11.34 -1.41 10.81
CA LYS A 237 -9.97 -1.11 10.34
C LYS A 237 -9.45 -2.12 9.31
N GLU A 238 -9.71 -3.41 9.53
CA GLU A 238 -9.31 -4.47 8.60
C GLU A 238 -10.14 -4.44 7.31
N GLN A 239 -11.46 -4.23 7.43
CA GLN A 239 -12.36 -4.06 6.27
C GLN A 239 -11.93 -2.86 5.41
N SER A 240 -11.68 -1.71 6.05
CA SER A 240 -11.22 -0.50 5.36
C SER A 240 -9.89 -0.73 4.64
N ALA A 241 -8.92 -1.39 5.30
CA ALA A 241 -7.63 -1.72 4.69
C ALA A 241 -7.79 -2.64 3.48
N CYS A 242 -8.71 -3.63 3.52
CA CYS A 242 -9.00 -4.49 2.38
C CYS A 242 -9.56 -3.70 1.20
N TRP A 243 -10.50 -2.77 1.41
CA TRP A 243 -11.08 -1.97 0.32
C TRP A 243 -10.11 -0.94 -0.25
N LEU A 244 -9.27 -0.32 0.56
CA LEU A 244 -8.18 0.52 0.06
C LEU A 244 -7.23 -0.29 -0.83
N MET A 245 -6.93 -1.53 -0.43
CA MET A 245 -6.09 -2.43 -1.22
C MET A 245 -6.75 -2.87 -2.53
N VAL A 246 -8.08 -3.01 -2.59
CA VAL A 246 -8.81 -3.26 -3.85
C VAL A 246 -8.48 -2.16 -4.88
N ASN A 247 -8.52 -0.90 -4.47
CA ASN A 247 -8.19 0.22 -5.35
C ASN A 247 -6.73 0.13 -5.83
N LYS A 248 -5.79 -0.10 -4.91
CA LYS A 248 -4.37 -0.21 -5.25
C LYS A 248 -4.07 -1.38 -6.18
N VAL A 249 -4.62 -2.54 -5.90
CA VAL A 249 -4.41 -3.74 -6.74
C VAL A 249 -5.05 -3.54 -8.12
N GLN A 250 -6.25 -2.93 -8.19
CA GLN A 250 -6.89 -2.61 -9.46
C GLN A 250 -6.00 -1.71 -10.35
N GLU A 251 -5.32 -0.72 -9.76
CA GLU A 251 -4.35 0.13 -10.48
C GLU A 251 -3.16 -0.67 -11.00
N ILE A 252 -2.59 -1.58 -10.18
CA ILE A 252 -1.50 -2.47 -10.58
C ILE A 252 -1.93 -3.35 -11.74
N LEU A 253 -3.09 -4.01 -11.62
CA LEU A 253 -3.61 -4.90 -12.64
C LEU A 253 -3.92 -4.16 -13.95
N ARG A 254 -4.43 -2.94 -13.87
CA ARG A 254 -4.68 -2.10 -15.05
C ARG A 254 -3.39 -1.78 -15.80
N LYS A 255 -2.31 -1.48 -15.08
CA LYS A 255 -0.99 -1.21 -15.69
C LYS A 255 -0.33 -2.47 -16.26
N GLU A 256 -0.43 -3.62 -15.56
CA GLU A 256 0.26 -4.85 -15.97
C GLU A 256 -0.49 -5.64 -17.05
N PHE A 257 -1.83 -5.64 -17.03
CA PHE A 257 -2.65 -6.53 -17.85
C PHE A 257 -3.61 -5.83 -18.81
N ASN A 258 -3.80 -4.52 -18.66
CA ASN A 258 -4.69 -3.69 -19.50
C ASN A 258 -6.10 -4.29 -19.72
N PRO A 259 -6.86 -4.63 -18.66
CA PRO A 259 -8.20 -5.18 -18.81
C PRO A 259 -9.24 -4.13 -19.21
N ASP A 260 -10.32 -4.58 -19.86
CA ASP A 260 -11.45 -3.74 -20.24
C ASP A 260 -12.41 -3.45 -19.07
N GLY A 261 -12.41 -4.29 -18.03
CA GLY A 261 -13.27 -4.14 -16.86
C GLY A 261 -12.84 -5.02 -15.70
N PHE A 262 -13.60 -4.98 -14.60
CA PHE A 262 -13.37 -5.79 -13.43
C PHE A 262 -14.68 -6.29 -12.82
N ASN A 263 -14.67 -7.54 -12.32
CA ASN A 263 -15.61 -7.98 -11.31
C ASN A 263 -14.90 -8.03 -9.96
N VAL A 264 -15.54 -7.50 -8.91
CA VAL A 264 -15.01 -7.53 -7.55
C VAL A 264 -16.06 -8.14 -6.66
N GLY A 265 -15.67 -9.11 -5.83
CA GLY A 265 -16.61 -9.80 -4.96
C GLY A 265 -15.92 -10.76 -4.01
N MET A 266 -16.71 -11.38 -3.11
CA MET A 266 -16.24 -12.35 -2.16
C MET A 266 -17.27 -13.47 -1.99
N ASN A 267 -16.79 -14.68 -1.71
CA ASN A 267 -17.62 -15.81 -1.34
C ASN A 267 -17.60 -15.94 0.19
N ILE A 268 -18.76 -15.83 0.83
CA ILE A 268 -18.87 -15.94 2.29
C ILE A 268 -19.70 -17.17 2.61
N ASN A 269 -19.10 -18.10 3.34
CA ASN A 269 -19.61 -19.43 3.66
C ASN A 269 -19.70 -20.38 2.45
N ARG A 270 -19.83 -21.66 2.73
CA ARG A 270 -19.86 -22.74 1.71
C ARG A 270 -21.00 -22.59 0.70
N ALA A 271 -22.17 -22.12 1.14
CA ALA A 271 -23.31 -21.92 0.24
C ALA A 271 -23.06 -20.88 -0.86
N ALA A 272 -22.16 -19.94 -0.62
CA ALA A 272 -21.72 -18.95 -1.61
C ALA A 272 -20.46 -19.40 -2.39
N GLY A 273 -19.97 -20.64 -2.18
CA GLY A 273 -18.82 -21.18 -2.88
C GLY A 273 -17.47 -20.87 -2.24
N GLN A 274 -17.44 -20.49 -0.95
CA GLN A 274 -16.18 -20.33 -0.23
C GLN A 274 -15.51 -21.70 -0.04
N THR A 275 -14.31 -21.86 -0.63
CA THR A 275 -13.51 -23.10 -0.54
C THR A 275 -12.47 -23.03 0.57
N GLN A 276 -11.87 -21.88 0.79
CA GLN A 276 -10.91 -21.64 1.87
C GLN A 276 -11.59 -20.92 3.03
N MET A 277 -11.49 -21.49 4.25
CA MET A 277 -12.04 -20.87 5.46
C MET A 277 -11.16 -19.71 5.97
N HIS A 278 -10.75 -18.88 5.06
CA HIS A 278 -10.06 -17.63 5.25
C HIS A 278 -10.61 -16.65 4.22
N THR A 279 -11.21 -15.55 4.68
CA THR A 279 -11.89 -14.63 3.77
C THR A 279 -10.93 -14.01 2.76
N SER A 280 -11.41 -13.78 1.55
CA SER A 280 -10.68 -13.10 0.49
C SER A 280 -11.63 -12.30 -0.40
N ILE A 281 -11.16 -11.18 -0.93
CA ILE A 281 -11.87 -10.39 -1.95
C ILE A 281 -11.21 -10.71 -3.29
N HIS A 282 -12.01 -11.18 -4.23
CA HIS A 282 -11.58 -11.45 -5.60
C HIS A 282 -11.63 -10.17 -6.43
N ILE A 283 -10.58 -9.89 -7.18
CA ILE A 283 -10.51 -8.86 -8.21
C ILE A 283 -10.24 -9.59 -9.52
N ILE A 284 -11.27 -9.69 -10.35
CA ILE A 284 -11.24 -10.47 -11.59
C ILE A 284 -11.22 -9.50 -12.76
N PRO A 285 -10.06 -9.32 -13.43
CA PRO A 285 -10.00 -8.58 -14.68
C PRO A 285 -10.91 -9.22 -15.73
N ARG A 286 -11.57 -8.36 -16.49
CA ARG A 286 -12.46 -8.79 -17.58
C ARG A 286 -11.94 -8.24 -18.91
N TYR A 287 -12.03 -9.06 -19.94
CA TYR A 287 -11.59 -8.74 -21.28
C TYR A 287 -12.76 -8.85 -22.23
N GLN A 288 -12.72 -8.08 -23.31
CA GLN A 288 -13.73 -8.19 -24.35
C GLN A 288 -13.78 -9.65 -24.82
N ASP A 289 -14.99 -10.19 -24.95
CA ASP A 289 -15.25 -11.57 -25.38
C ASP A 289 -14.77 -12.69 -24.44
N ASP A 290 -14.41 -12.40 -23.22
CA ASP A 290 -14.02 -13.40 -22.20
C ASP A 290 -15.21 -14.25 -21.70
N ALA A 291 -16.44 -13.88 -22.04
CA ALA A 291 -17.66 -14.61 -21.72
C ALA A 291 -18.74 -14.44 -22.79
N VAL A 292 -19.42 -15.52 -23.13
CA VAL A 292 -20.53 -15.57 -24.10
C VAL A 292 -21.68 -14.62 -23.71
N ARG A 293 -21.89 -14.37 -22.43
CA ARG A 293 -22.88 -13.45 -21.88
C ARG A 293 -22.32 -12.69 -20.69
N SER A 294 -21.78 -11.52 -20.92
CA SER A 294 -21.29 -10.62 -19.86
C SER A 294 -22.42 -9.83 -19.16
N LYS A 295 -23.58 -9.67 -19.82
CA LYS A 295 -24.72 -8.90 -19.29
C LYS A 295 -25.22 -9.49 -17.96
N GLY A 296 -25.23 -8.67 -16.92
CA GLY A 296 -25.64 -9.05 -15.56
C GLY A 296 -24.47 -9.38 -14.62
N GLY A 297 -23.30 -9.75 -15.12
CA GLY A 297 -22.07 -9.93 -14.32
C GLY A 297 -22.31 -10.76 -13.06
N ILE A 298 -22.00 -10.16 -11.91
CA ILE A 298 -22.16 -10.76 -10.57
C ILE A 298 -23.58 -11.28 -10.28
N ARG A 299 -24.63 -10.72 -10.85
CA ARG A 299 -26.01 -11.21 -10.66
C ARG A 299 -26.23 -12.63 -11.20
N ASN A 300 -25.32 -13.14 -12.01
CA ASN A 300 -25.41 -14.49 -12.61
C ASN A 300 -24.71 -15.57 -11.76
N VAL A 301 -24.31 -15.27 -10.52
CA VAL A 301 -23.69 -16.25 -9.61
C VAL A 301 -24.64 -17.40 -9.24
N ILE A 302 -25.96 -17.19 -9.31
CA ILE A 302 -26.96 -18.24 -9.21
C ILE A 302 -27.39 -18.62 -10.62
N PRO A 303 -27.06 -19.84 -11.11
CA PRO A 303 -27.53 -20.30 -12.39
C PRO A 303 -29.05 -20.21 -12.45
N LYS A 304 -29.59 -19.61 -13.51
CA LYS A 304 -31.05 -19.59 -13.73
C LYS A 304 -31.54 -21.04 -13.70
N LYS A 305 -32.43 -21.37 -12.76
CA LYS A 305 -33.19 -22.61 -12.85
C LYS A 305 -33.88 -22.61 -14.20
N THR A 306 -33.60 -23.60 -15.03
CA THR A 306 -34.27 -23.77 -16.31
C THR A 306 -35.76 -23.96 -16.03
N GLY A 307 -36.57 -22.96 -16.36
CA GLY A 307 -38.03 -23.01 -16.14
C GLY A 307 -38.48 -22.15 -14.98
N SER A 308 -38.66 -20.91 -15.22
CA SER A 308 -39.52 -19.88 -14.60
C SER A 308 -38.78 -18.64 -14.16
N MET A 309 -38.81 -17.65 -15.00
CA MET A 309 -39.26 -16.30 -14.68
C MET A 309 -39.57 -15.63 -16.02
N LYS A 310 -40.87 -15.46 -16.26
CA LYS A 310 -41.38 -14.57 -17.32
C LYS A 310 -41.03 -13.12 -16.98
#